data_e172728dd56df426ed623b0d08852fb4
#
_entry.id   e172728dd56df426ed623b0d08852fb4
#
_cell.length_a   1.000
_cell.length_b   1.000
_cell.length_c   1.000
_cell.angle_alpha   90.00
_cell.angle_beta   90.00
_cell.angle_gamma   90.00
#
_symmetry.space_group_name_H-M   'P 1'
#
loop_
_entity.id
_entity.type
_entity.pdbx_description
1 polymer ?
#
loop_
_entity_poly.entity_id
_entity_poly.type
_entity_poly.pdbx_seq_one_letter_code
_entity_poly.pdbx_strand_id
1 'polypeptide(L)'
;MTEPPTYAPLILTLAFDPETFDRFDGLRRRHFPQNLNLIPAHATLFHHLPGERERAVMETVATLARAEAPPEVAVTGLRFTGRGVAFVLASEALSAFRGKIATQFDAHLTAQDRQGWRPHVTVQNKVAPDIARALHADLQRDFAPFRFTAPATRLWRYLGGPWEERARLPFGETA
;
A
#
# COMPACT_ATOMS: atom_id res chain seq x y z
N MET A 1 -2.33 -9.21 -37.61
CA MET A 1 -1.59 -8.41 -36.62
C MET A 1 -1.91 -9.00 -35.27
N THR A 2 -0.96 -9.58 -34.62
CA THR A 2 -1.09 -10.02 -33.20
C THR A 2 -1.07 -8.77 -32.33
N GLU A 3 -2.14 -8.54 -31.55
CA GLU A 3 -2.09 -7.52 -30.48
C GLU A 3 -0.87 -7.79 -29.59
N PRO A 4 -0.12 -6.73 -29.22
CA PRO A 4 0.98 -6.92 -28.27
C PRO A 4 0.43 -7.52 -26.97
N PRO A 5 1.17 -8.43 -26.31
CA PRO A 5 0.72 -9.03 -25.08
C PRO A 5 0.41 -7.92 -24.05
N THR A 6 -0.80 -7.92 -23.53
CA THR A 6 -1.20 -6.99 -22.47
C THR A 6 -0.59 -7.47 -21.16
N TYR A 7 0.49 -6.84 -20.73
CA TYR A 7 1.10 -7.15 -19.44
C TYR A 7 0.24 -6.63 -18.28
N ALA A 8 0.04 -7.47 -17.28
CA ALA A 8 -0.64 -7.04 -16.05
C ALA A 8 0.15 -5.94 -15.36
N PRO A 9 -0.50 -4.83 -14.94
CA PRO A 9 0.18 -3.79 -14.18
C PRO A 9 0.68 -4.33 -12.84
N LEU A 10 1.77 -3.72 -12.34
CA LEU A 10 2.34 -4.08 -11.07
C LEU A 10 1.92 -3.08 -10.00
N ILE A 11 1.63 -3.60 -8.81
CA ILE A 11 1.29 -2.82 -7.63
C ILE A 11 2.42 -3.01 -6.62
N LEU A 12 2.91 -1.91 -6.03
CA LEU A 12 3.89 -1.95 -4.96
C LEU A 12 3.23 -1.51 -3.66
N THR A 13 3.28 -2.37 -2.65
CA THR A 13 2.73 -2.08 -1.32
C THR A 13 3.81 -2.17 -0.24
N LEU A 14 3.50 -1.61 0.93
CA LEU A 14 4.31 -1.75 2.12
C LEU A 14 3.98 -3.07 2.83
N ALA A 15 4.98 -3.79 3.31
CA ALA A 15 4.79 -4.87 4.26
C ALA A 15 4.75 -4.31 5.69
N PHE A 16 3.92 -4.89 6.54
CA PHE A 16 3.83 -4.56 7.96
C PHE A 16 4.60 -5.60 8.78
N ASP A 17 5.03 -5.21 9.99
CA ASP A 17 5.37 -6.17 11.01
C ASP A 17 4.13 -6.99 11.42
N PRO A 18 4.29 -8.19 12.03
CA PRO A 18 3.16 -9.06 12.33
C PRO A 18 2.07 -8.44 13.20
N GLU A 19 2.44 -7.69 14.23
CA GLU A 19 1.49 -7.06 15.15
C GLU A 19 0.66 -5.97 14.44
N THR A 20 1.32 -5.11 13.67
CA THR A 20 0.68 -4.06 12.87
C THR A 20 -0.23 -4.66 11.79
N PHE A 21 0.23 -5.72 11.13
CA PHE A 21 -0.59 -6.43 10.15
C PHE A 21 -1.87 -6.99 10.78
N ASP A 22 -1.74 -7.70 11.90
CA ASP A 22 -2.88 -8.30 12.59
C ASP A 22 -3.89 -7.25 13.04
N ARG A 23 -3.43 -6.10 13.47
CA ARG A 23 -4.29 -4.97 13.84
C ARG A 23 -5.09 -4.44 12.66
N PHE A 24 -4.44 -4.12 11.55
CA PHE A 24 -5.11 -3.57 10.37
C PHE A 24 -5.96 -4.61 9.65
N ASP A 25 -5.42 -5.80 9.44
CA ASP A 25 -6.13 -6.86 8.74
C ASP A 25 -7.30 -7.41 9.56
N GLY A 26 -7.17 -7.46 10.87
CA GLY A 26 -8.25 -7.81 11.78
C GLY A 26 -9.43 -6.84 11.68
N LEU A 27 -9.18 -5.53 11.61
CA LEU A 27 -10.21 -4.52 11.36
C LEU A 27 -10.82 -4.65 9.97
N ARG A 28 -9.98 -4.86 8.96
CA ARG A 28 -10.44 -5.05 7.58
C ARG A 28 -11.34 -6.28 7.45
N ARG A 29 -10.99 -7.42 8.02
CA ARG A 29 -11.83 -8.63 8.02
C ARG A 29 -13.17 -8.44 8.71
N ARG A 30 -13.23 -7.60 9.75
CA ARG A 30 -14.49 -7.31 10.48
C ARG A 30 -15.39 -6.30 9.76
N HIS A 31 -14.83 -5.33 9.06
CA HIS A 31 -15.58 -4.15 8.60
C HIS A 31 -15.65 -3.99 7.09
N PHE A 32 -14.74 -4.58 6.34
CA PHE A 32 -14.81 -4.59 4.88
C PHE A 32 -15.84 -5.65 4.44
N PRO A 33 -16.70 -5.40 3.43
CA PRO A 33 -17.62 -6.41 2.92
C PRO A 33 -16.87 -7.68 2.52
N GLN A 34 -17.23 -8.82 3.08
CA GLN A 34 -16.47 -10.08 2.95
C GLN A 34 -16.31 -10.53 1.51
N ASN A 35 -17.37 -10.41 0.70
CA ASN A 35 -17.36 -10.78 -0.71
C ASN A 35 -16.48 -9.86 -1.59
N LEU A 36 -16.07 -8.71 -1.07
CA LEU A 36 -15.22 -7.73 -1.76
C LEU A 36 -13.80 -7.64 -1.17
N ASN A 37 -13.56 -8.31 -0.04
CA ASN A 37 -12.27 -8.32 0.64
C ASN A 37 -11.34 -9.38 0.03
N LEU A 38 -10.86 -9.11 -1.17
CA LEU A 38 -10.04 -10.05 -1.97
C LEU A 38 -8.54 -9.98 -1.64
N ILE A 39 -8.10 -8.95 -0.95
CA ILE A 39 -6.70 -8.70 -0.62
C ILE A 39 -6.58 -8.28 0.85
N PRO A 40 -5.49 -8.71 1.54
CA PRO A 40 -5.28 -8.33 2.93
C PRO A 40 -5.02 -6.83 3.09
N ALA A 41 -5.00 -6.35 4.33
CA ALA A 41 -4.64 -4.97 4.64
C ALA A 41 -3.29 -4.60 4.03
N HIS A 42 -3.22 -3.44 3.39
CA HIS A 42 -2.03 -2.96 2.68
C HIS A 42 -1.99 -1.43 2.66
N ALA A 43 -0.79 -0.90 2.44
CA ALA A 43 -0.56 0.50 2.10
C ALA A 43 0.13 0.57 0.73
N THR A 44 -0.50 1.20 -0.24
CA THR A 44 0.00 1.25 -1.62
C THR A 44 1.01 2.37 -1.81
N LEU A 45 2.17 2.03 -2.36
CA LEU A 45 3.18 2.99 -2.81
C LEU A 45 2.93 3.39 -4.27
N PHE A 46 2.68 2.39 -5.12
CA PHE A 46 2.35 2.60 -6.54
C PHE A 46 1.20 1.68 -6.95
N HIS A 47 0.23 2.25 -7.66
CA HIS A 47 -0.95 1.54 -8.14
C HIS A 47 -0.72 0.87 -9.49
N HIS A 48 0.21 1.40 -10.30
CA HIS A 48 0.42 0.93 -11.66
C HIS A 48 1.87 1.17 -12.11
N LEU A 49 2.77 0.25 -11.80
CA LEU A 49 4.10 0.20 -12.40
C LEU A 49 4.07 -0.66 -13.68
N PRO A 50 5.04 -0.47 -14.61
CA PRO A 50 5.01 -1.12 -15.92
C PRO A 50 5.21 -2.63 -15.83
N GLY A 51 4.16 -3.42 -16.13
CA GLY A 51 4.21 -4.88 -16.08
C GLY A 51 5.12 -5.50 -17.12
N GLU A 52 5.26 -4.87 -18.28
CA GLU A 52 6.20 -5.27 -19.34
C GLU A 52 7.68 -5.16 -18.90
N ARG A 53 7.94 -4.46 -17.79
CA ARG A 53 9.26 -4.26 -17.18
C ARG A 53 9.39 -4.92 -15.82
N GLU A 54 8.59 -5.91 -15.50
CA GLU A 54 8.53 -6.54 -14.17
C GLU A 54 9.90 -6.85 -13.57
N ARG A 55 10.78 -7.46 -14.36
CA ARG A 55 12.14 -7.77 -13.90
C ARG A 55 12.91 -6.52 -13.50
N ALA A 56 12.88 -5.48 -14.33
CA ALA A 56 13.57 -4.21 -14.05
C ALA A 56 12.96 -3.52 -12.82
N VAL A 57 11.63 -3.54 -12.67
CA VAL A 57 10.94 -3.01 -11.49
C VAL A 57 11.41 -3.74 -10.23
N MET A 58 11.40 -5.06 -10.25
CA MET A 58 11.81 -5.90 -9.13
C MET A 58 13.27 -5.64 -8.73
N GLU A 59 14.20 -5.66 -9.69
CA GLU A 59 15.62 -5.42 -9.45
C GLU A 59 15.89 -4.00 -8.92
N THR A 60 15.24 -3.00 -9.48
CA THR A 60 15.38 -1.60 -9.04
C THR A 60 14.85 -1.41 -7.61
N VAL A 61 13.64 -1.87 -7.33
CA VAL A 61 13.05 -1.75 -5.98
C VAL A 61 13.87 -2.51 -4.95
N ALA A 62 14.32 -3.74 -5.28
CA ALA A 62 15.17 -4.53 -4.39
C ALA A 62 16.51 -3.84 -4.08
N THR A 63 17.14 -3.23 -5.07
CA THR A 63 18.40 -2.51 -4.89
C THR A 63 18.22 -1.27 -4.02
N LEU A 64 17.19 -0.47 -4.30
CA LEU A 64 16.87 0.72 -3.51
C LEU A 64 16.47 0.36 -2.07
N ALA A 65 15.66 -0.68 -1.89
CA ALA A 65 15.22 -1.12 -0.56
C ALA A 65 16.41 -1.58 0.30
N ARG A 66 17.32 -2.39 -0.26
CA ARG A 66 18.50 -2.85 0.48
C ARG A 66 19.46 -1.72 0.90
N ALA A 67 19.43 -0.59 0.19
CA ALA A 67 20.25 0.58 0.51
C ALA A 67 19.65 1.47 1.61
N GLU A 68 18.41 1.23 2.02
CA GLU A 68 17.69 2.02 3.02
C GLU A 68 17.44 1.20 4.28
N ALA A 69 17.57 1.82 5.45
CA ALA A 69 17.12 1.22 6.70
C ALA A 69 15.59 1.04 6.67
N PRO A 70 15.03 0.02 7.37
CA PRO A 70 13.59 -0.14 7.49
C PRO A 70 12.94 1.15 8.00
N PRO A 71 12.02 1.76 7.23
CA PRO A 71 11.46 3.05 7.59
C PRO A 71 10.51 2.94 8.78
N GLU A 72 10.59 3.91 9.69
CA GLU A 72 9.56 4.13 10.70
C GLU A 72 8.38 4.85 10.03
N VAL A 73 7.17 4.38 10.32
CA VAL A 73 5.92 4.92 9.79
C VAL A 73 5.01 5.30 10.94
N ALA A 74 4.56 6.54 10.98
CA ALA A 74 3.58 7.01 11.95
C ALA A 74 2.16 6.77 11.42
N VAL A 75 1.28 6.27 12.28
CA VAL A 75 -0.16 6.23 12.06
C VAL A 75 -0.75 7.42 12.80
N THR A 76 -1.17 8.43 12.06
CA THR A 76 -1.43 9.78 12.60
C THR A 76 -2.91 10.08 12.80
N GLY A 77 -3.80 9.34 12.19
CA GLY A 77 -5.23 9.58 12.28
C GLY A 77 -6.07 8.62 11.47
N LEU A 78 -7.34 8.92 11.43
CA LEU A 78 -8.37 8.24 10.66
C LEU A 78 -8.97 9.19 9.64
N ARG A 79 -9.36 8.66 8.50
CA ARG A 79 -10.04 9.40 7.44
C ARG A 79 -11.33 8.72 7.05
N PHE A 80 -12.42 9.48 7.07
CA PHE A 80 -13.66 9.10 6.42
C PHE A 80 -13.53 9.29 4.91
N THR A 81 -13.76 8.24 4.14
CA THR A 81 -13.57 8.26 2.68
C THR A 81 -14.89 8.35 1.90
N GLY A 82 -15.98 8.67 2.58
CA GLY A 82 -17.33 8.72 2.00
C GLY A 82 -18.06 7.38 2.11
N ARG A 83 -17.45 6.29 1.76
CA ARG A 83 -18.00 4.92 1.81
C ARG A 83 -17.14 3.93 2.60
N GLY A 84 -16.26 4.45 3.44
CA GLY A 84 -15.38 3.64 4.26
C GLY A 84 -14.49 4.46 5.18
N VAL A 85 -13.52 3.79 5.79
CA VAL A 85 -12.56 4.35 6.73
C VAL A 85 -11.16 3.85 6.41
N ALA A 86 -10.19 4.76 6.47
CA ALA A 86 -8.77 4.46 6.31
C ALA A 86 -7.95 5.08 7.44
N PHE A 87 -6.87 4.40 7.83
CA PHE A 87 -5.82 4.98 8.68
C PHE A 87 -4.87 5.82 7.83
N VAL A 88 -4.51 6.98 8.33
CA VAL A 88 -3.57 7.90 7.68
C VAL A 88 -2.16 7.60 8.16
N LEU A 89 -1.24 7.44 7.22
CA LEU A 89 0.17 7.18 7.48
C LEU A 89 1.03 8.39 7.14
N ALA A 90 2.18 8.52 7.83
CA ALA A 90 3.20 9.51 7.52
C ALA A 90 4.60 8.94 7.76
N SER A 91 5.51 9.14 6.80
CA SER A 91 6.92 8.77 6.91
C SER A 91 7.73 9.53 5.87
N GLU A 92 8.65 10.36 6.31
CA GLU A 92 9.57 11.07 5.41
C GLU A 92 10.50 10.10 4.69
N ALA A 93 11.03 9.11 5.41
CA ALA A 93 11.92 8.09 4.85
C ALA A 93 11.22 7.28 3.75
N LEU A 94 9.97 6.86 4.00
CA LEU A 94 9.17 6.12 3.00
C LEU A 94 8.81 7.00 1.80
N SER A 95 8.51 8.28 2.02
CA SER A 95 8.25 9.24 0.94
C SER A 95 9.48 9.45 0.07
N ALA A 96 10.66 9.57 0.67
CA ALA A 96 11.94 9.70 -0.06
C ALA A 96 12.24 8.42 -0.87
N PHE A 97 12.04 7.24 -0.27
CA PHE A 97 12.20 5.96 -0.95
C PHE A 97 11.27 5.83 -2.17
N ARG A 98 9.98 6.17 -1.98
CA ARG A 98 9.01 6.21 -3.08
C ARG A 98 9.43 7.16 -4.19
N GLY A 99 9.95 8.33 -3.83
CA GLY A 99 10.45 9.33 -4.77
C GLY A 99 11.60 8.79 -5.65
N LYS A 100 12.52 8.02 -5.08
CA LYS A 100 13.60 7.36 -5.83
C LYS A 100 13.06 6.38 -6.88
N ILE A 101 12.06 5.59 -6.53
CA ILE A 101 11.38 4.67 -7.47
C ILE A 101 10.67 5.46 -8.56
N ALA A 102 9.92 6.51 -8.19
CA ALA A 102 9.21 7.36 -9.13
C ALA A 102 10.14 7.96 -10.18
N THR A 103 11.32 8.40 -9.79
CA THR A 103 12.34 8.93 -10.70
C THR A 103 12.80 7.87 -11.71
N GLN A 104 13.00 6.63 -11.29
CA GLN A 104 13.44 5.54 -12.18
C GLN A 104 12.39 5.17 -13.24
N PHE A 105 11.11 5.29 -12.90
CA PHE A 105 10.01 4.90 -13.78
C PHE A 105 9.14 6.08 -14.24
N ASP A 106 9.65 7.31 -14.17
CA ASP A 106 8.88 8.53 -14.44
C ASP A 106 8.10 8.48 -15.77
N ALA A 107 8.73 8.03 -16.86
CA ALA A 107 8.08 7.93 -18.16
C ALA A 107 6.90 6.95 -18.21
N HIS A 108 6.78 6.05 -17.24
CA HIS A 108 5.79 4.98 -17.20
C HIS A 108 4.69 5.20 -16.13
N LEU A 109 4.82 6.24 -15.29
CA LEU A 109 3.85 6.49 -14.23
C LEU A 109 2.52 6.98 -14.79
N THR A 110 1.43 6.43 -14.25
CA THR A 110 0.07 6.95 -14.49
C THR A 110 -0.15 8.29 -13.82
N ALA A 111 -1.20 9.01 -14.23
CA ALA A 111 -1.59 10.26 -13.58
C ALA A 111 -1.87 10.08 -12.08
N GLN A 112 -2.44 8.94 -11.68
CA GLN A 112 -2.68 8.61 -10.26
C GLN A 112 -1.38 8.54 -9.47
N ASP A 113 -0.37 7.85 -9.97
CA ASP A 113 0.91 7.66 -9.28
C ASP A 113 1.81 8.90 -9.33
N ARG A 114 1.53 9.87 -10.22
CA ARG A 114 2.20 11.18 -10.29
C ARG A 114 1.64 12.19 -9.30
N GLN A 115 0.41 12.00 -8.83
CA GLN A 115 -0.22 12.89 -7.86
C GLN A 115 0.49 12.84 -6.50
N GLY A 116 0.21 13.84 -5.65
CA GLY A 116 0.72 13.86 -4.28
C GLY A 116 0.33 12.59 -3.54
N TRP A 117 1.34 11.85 -3.08
CA TRP A 117 1.12 10.57 -2.41
C TRP A 117 0.62 10.78 -0.98
N ARG A 118 -0.48 10.12 -0.64
CA ARG A 118 -1.11 10.17 0.68
C ARG A 118 -1.26 8.73 1.21
N PRO A 119 -0.23 8.19 1.87
CA PRO A 119 -0.25 6.81 2.32
C PRO A 119 -1.35 6.56 3.35
N HIS A 120 -2.02 5.43 3.19
CA HIS A 120 -3.12 5.04 4.06
C HIS A 120 -3.34 3.52 4.03
N VAL A 121 -4.06 3.03 5.04
CA VAL A 121 -4.54 1.63 5.10
C VAL A 121 -6.05 1.64 5.19
N THR A 122 -6.72 1.13 4.18
CA THR A 122 -8.19 1.03 4.15
C THR A 122 -8.64 -0.21 4.92
N VAL A 123 -9.47 -0.01 5.92
CA VAL A 123 -10.09 -1.09 6.72
C VAL A 123 -11.57 -1.30 6.39
N GLN A 124 -12.21 -0.34 5.74
CA GLN A 124 -13.58 -0.44 5.25
C GLN A 124 -13.74 0.40 3.98
N ASN A 125 -14.47 -0.14 3.01
CA ASN A 125 -14.89 0.59 1.82
C ASN A 125 -16.14 -0.08 1.21
N LYS A 126 -16.79 0.61 0.28
CA LYS A 126 -17.96 0.12 -0.47
C LYS A 126 -19.18 -0.20 0.41
N VAL A 127 -19.30 0.43 1.55
CA VAL A 127 -20.48 0.39 2.40
C VAL A 127 -21.33 1.68 2.24
N ALA A 128 -22.51 1.70 2.83
CA ALA A 128 -23.33 2.92 2.86
C ALA A 128 -22.64 4.00 3.71
N PRO A 129 -22.81 5.30 3.39
CA PRO A 129 -22.11 6.38 4.09
C PRO A 129 -22.40 6.47 5.59
N ASP A 130 -23.59 6.13 6.04
CA ASP A 130 -23.97 6.09 7.45
C ASP A 130 -23.23 5.00 8.22
N ILE A 131 -23.05 3.82 7.62
CA ILE A 131 -22.24 2.72 8.17
C ILE A 131 -20.78 3.15 8.30
N ALA A 132 -20.26 3.81 7.27
CA ALA A 132 -18.88 4.30 7.29
C ALA A 132 -18.67 5.40 8.34
N ARG A 133 -19.61 6.32 8.51
CA ARG A 133 -19.57 7.35 9.57
C ARG A 133 -19.59 6.74 10.95
N ALA A 134 -20.44 5.75 11.17
CA ALA A 134 -20.52 5.05 12.45
C ALA A 134 -19.20 4.39 12.82
N LEU A 135 -18.57 3.66 11.89
CA LEU A 135 -17.25 3.05 12.13
C LEU A 135 -16.17 4.10 12.37
N HIS A 136 -16.15 5.17 11.57
CA HIS A 136 -15.20 6.27 11.78
C HIS A 136 -15.31 6.87 13.18
N ALA A 137 -16.52 7.14 13.64
CA ALA A 137 -16.76 7.67 14.98
C ALA A 137 -16.33 6.68 16.08
N ASP A 138 -16.61 5.39 15.91
CA ASP A 138 -16.22 4.35 16.85
C ASP A 138 -14.70 4.21 16.97
N LEU A 139 -14.01 4.14 15.85
CA LEU A 139 -12.54 4.04 15.85
C LEU A 139 -11.88 5.31 16.36
N GLN A 140 -12.46 6.48 16.07
CA GLN A 140 -11.92 7.77 16.50
C GLN A 140 -11.94 7.96 18.02
N ARG A 141 -12.92 7.37 18.72
CA ARG A 141 -13.02 7.49 20.19
C ARG A 141 -11.80 6.94 20.92
N ASP A 142 -11.28 5.82 20.46
CA ASP A 142 -10.19 5.09 21.11
C ASP A 142 -8.87 5.23 20.37
N PHE A 143 -8.83 6.01 19.29
CA PHE A 143 -7.63 6.18 18.49
C PHE A 143 -6.57 6.96 19.26
N ALA A 144 -5.38 6.40 19.34
CA ALA A 144 -4.15 7.10 19.74
C ALA A 144 -3.10 6.89 18.62
N PRO A 145 -2.37 7.93 18.23
CA PRO A 145 -1.27 7.79 17.27
C PRO A 145 -0.25 6.75 17.74
N PHE A 146 0.24 5.95 16.77
CA PHE A 146 1.28 4.96 17.04
C PHE A 146 2.24 4.88 15.86
N ARG A 147 3.32 4.14 16.03
CA ARG A 147 4.37 3.95 15.02
C ARG A 147 4.66 2.48 14.83
N PHE A 148 5.11 2.12 13.64
CA PHE A 148 5.64 0.80 13.33
C PHE A 148 6.85 0.94 12.40
N THR A 149 7.66 -0.11 12.33
CA THR A 149 8.77 -0.20 11.38
C THR A 149 8.39 -1.15 10.27
N ALA A 150 8.47 -0.66 9.02
CA ALA A 150 8.12 -1.48 7.86
C ALA A 150 9.33 -2.35 7.45
N PRO A 151 9.20 -3.70 7.45
CA PRO A 151 10.33 -4.59 7.17
C PRO A 151 10.68 -4.71 5.69
N ALA A 152 9.69 -4.50 4.80
CA ALA A 152 9.83 -4.76 3.37
C ALA A 152 8.78 -4.02 2.55
N THR A 153 8.93 -4.08 1.24
CA THR A 153 7.86 -3.85 0.27
C THR A 153 7.42 -5.17 -0.35
N ARG A 154 6.23 -5.20 -0.96
CA ARG A 154 5.69 -6.36 -1.68
C ARG A 154 5.27 -5.94 -3.07
N LEU A 155 5.69 -6.70 -4.06
CA LEU A 155 5.35 -6.48 -5.47
C LEU A 155 4.29 -7.48 -5.89
N TRP A 156 3.25 -6.99 -6.58
CA TRP A 156 2.10 -7.76 -7.01
C TRP A 156 1.81 -7.54 -8.48
N ARG A 157 1.26 -8.57 -9.15
CA ARG A 157 0.53 -8.40 -10.42
C ARG A 157 -0.94 -8.19 -10.15
N TYR A 158 -1.53 -7.23 -10.82
CA TYR A 158 -2.98 -7.02 -10.81
C TYR A 158 -3.63 -7.89 -11.90
N LEU A 159 -4.47 -8.84 -11.50
CA LEU A 159 -5.08 -9.80 -12.41
C LEU A 159 -6.56 -9.47 -12.75
N GLY A 160 -6.94 -8.19 -12.64
CA GLY A 160 -8.31 -7.75 -12.90
C GLY A 160 -9.27 -7.86 -11.71
N GLY A 161 -8.79 -8.25 -10.55
CA GLY A 161 -9.51 -8.41 -9.29
C GLY A 161 -8.55 -8.91 -8.23
N PRO A 162 -8.18 -10.20 -8.18
CA PRO A 162 -7.16 -10.71 -7.27
C PRO A 162 -5.77 -10.20 -7.65
N TRP A 163 -4.88 -10.14 -6.64
CA TRP A 163 -3.47 -9.80 -6.81
C TRP A 163 -2.61 -11.03 -6.62
N GLU A 164 -1.64 -11.22 -7.50
CA GLU A 164 -0.64 -12.28 -7.40
C GLU A 164 0.67 -11.72 -6.85
N GLU A 165 1.13 -12.22 -5.70
CA GLU A 165 2.40 -11.78 -5.13
C GLU A 165 3.57 -12.28 -6.00
N ARG A 166 4.44 -11.34 -6.38
CA ARG A 166 5.63 -11.62 -7.20
C ARG A 166 6.92 -11.64 -6.39
N ALA A 167 7.02 -10.75 -5.41
CA ALA A 167 8.21 -10.67 -4.57
C ALA A 167 7.92 -9.94 -3.26
N ARG A 168 8.67 -10.34 -2.22
CA ARG A 168 8.87 -9.58 -1.00
C ARG A 168 10.29 -9.01 -1.02
N LEU A 169 10.41 -7.69 -0.95
CA LEU A 169 11.65 -6.96 -1.16
C LEU A 169 12.04 -6.25 0.16
N PRO A 170 12.90 -6.86 0.98
CA PRO A 170 13.23 -6.34 2.29
C PRO A 170 14.06 -5.06 2.21
N PHE A 171 13.86 -4.16 3.17
CA PHE A 171 14.77 -3.07 3.45
C PHE A 171 16.08 -3.62 4.03
N GLY A 172 17.17 -2.84 3.92
CA GLY A 172 18.46 -3.21 4.47
C GLY A 172 18.43 -3.27 6.00
N GLU A 173 19.33 -4.09 6.58
CA GLU A 173 19.46 -4.14 8.02
C GLU A 173 20.03 -2.82 8.54
N THR A 174 19.50 -2.34 9.66
CA THR A 174 20.17 -1.30 10.46
C THR A 174 21.47 -1.86 10.99
N ALA A 175 22.56 -1.20 10.65
CA ALA A 175 23.86 -1.53 11.18
C ALA A 175 23.91 -1.32 12.72
#